data_9a69fbd7d4628c7d534aef6ff4b654ad
#
_entry.id   9a69fbd7d4628c7d534aef6ff4b654ad
#
_cell.length_a   1.000
_cell.length_b   1.000
_cell.length_c   1.000
_cell.angle_alpha   90.00
_cell.angle_beta   90.00
_cell.angle_gamma   90.00
#
_symmetry.space_group_name_H-M   'P 1'
#
loop_
_entity.id
_entity.type
_entity.pdbx_description
1 polymer ?
#
loop_
_entity_poly.entity_id
_entity_poly.type
_entity_poly.pdbx_seq_one_letter_code
_entity_poly.pdbx_strand_id
1 'polypeptide(L)'
;MKSEEFASAQNVKNEFVRQVAEQKYEFGFTTDVHTEIIEKGLNEDVVRLISAKKGEPEWMLDFRLKAFRYWQEQTEPKWGHVHVPEIDYQGISYYADPTAKKPAGSVSGDSVAGIDPELEKTFDKLGIPLEERLALSGNTAVDAIMDSVSVKTTFKEKLREKGVIFCSIGEAIKEHGGLVRQYLGSVVPYRDNVFAALNSAVFSDGSFVYIPKGVRCPMELSSYFRINARNTGQFEQIGRAHV
;
A
#
# COMPACT_ATOMS: atom_id res chain seq x y z
N MET A 1 -13.96 20.93 45.83
CA MET A 1 -13.67 21.78 44.66
C MET A 1 -12.72 21.18 43.66
N LYS A 2 -11.45 20.86 43.99
CA LYS A 2 -10.50 20.29 42.97
C LYS A 2 -10.84 18.88 42.47
N SER A 3 -11.53 18.04 43.24
CA SER A 3 -11.93 16.67 42.83
C SER A 3 -13.14 16.65 41.86
N GLU A 4 -14.03 17.61 41.97
CA GLU A 4 -15.20 17.69 41.10
C GLU A 4 -14.86 18.29 39.71
N GLU A 5 -13.91 19.23 39.65
CA GLU A 5 -13.38 19.75 38.38
C GLU A 5 -12.64 18.68 37.59
N PHE A 6 -11.85 17.81 38.26
CA PHE A 6 -11.16 16.70 37.63
C PHE A 6 -12.13 15.64 37.08
N ALA A 7 -13.18 15.30 37.82
CA ALA A 7 -14.20 14.35 37.39
C ALA A 7 -15.03 14.90 36.21
N SER A 8 -15.31 16.20 36.19
CA SER A 8 -16.02 16.86 35.08
C SER A 8 -15.17 16.90 33.79
N ALA A 9 -13.88 17.18 33.90
CA ALA A 9 -12.95 17.19 32.76
C ALA A 9 -12.76 15.78 32.16
N GLN A 10 -12.77 14.74 33.00
CA GLN A 10 -12.67 13.34 32.57
C GLN A 10 -13.96 12.88 31.86
N ASN A 11 -15.12 13.31 32.35
CA ASN A 11 -16.41 13.03 31.70
C ASN A 11 -16.55 13.71 30.35
N VAL A 12 -16.14 14.97 30.20
CA VAL A 12 -16.12 15.70 28.92
C VAL A 12 -15.18 15.03 27.91
N LYS A 13 -13.99 14.57 28.36
CA LYS A 13 -13.08 13.81 27.50
C LYS A 13 -13.66 12.47 27.04
N ASN A 14 -14.33 11.75 27.92
CA ASN A 14 -14.96 10.47 27.59
C ASN A 14 -16.17 10.65 26.67
N GLU A 15 -16.92 11.72 26.81
CA GLU A 15 -18.05 12.03 25.95
C GLU A 15 -17.60 12.48 24.55
N PHE A 16 -16.54 13.27 24.47
CA PHE A 16 -15.89 13.62 23.19
C PHE A 16 -15.35 12.38 22.45
N VAL A 17 -14.65 11.49 23.15
CA VAL A 17 -14.16 10.22 22.58
C VAL A 17 -15.33 9.33 22.13
N ARG A 18 -16.43 9.29 22.87
CA ARG A 18 -17.65 8.58 22.47
C ARG A 18 -18.29 9.18 21.22
N GLN A 19 -18.44 10.51 21.17
CA GLN A 19 -19.00 11.20 20.01
C GLN A 19 -18.14 10.98 18.75
N VAL A 20 -16.80 11.01 18.87
CA VAL A 20 -15.90 10.70 17.76
C VAL A 20 -15.98 9.23 17.34
N ALA A 21 -16.17 8.31 18.28
CA ALA A 21 -16.33 6.88 17.98
C ALA A 21 -17.71 6.53 17.39
N GLU A 22 -18.73 7.31 17.70
CA GLU A 22 -20.11 7.14 17.19
C GLU A 22 -20.36 7.93 15.89
N GLN A 23 -19.52 8.92 15.55
CA GLN A 23 -19.57 9.58 14.25
C GLN A 23 -19.25 8.55 13.15
N LYS A 24 -20.21 8.33 12.25
CA LYS A 24 -19.95 7.62 11.00
C LYS A 24 -18.77 8.33 10.31
N TYR A 25 -17.64 7.64 10.21
CA TYR A 25 -16.49 8.15 9.47
C TYR A 25 -16.95 8.49 8.05
N GLU A 26 -16.84 9.76 7.67
CA GLU A 26 -17.36 10.29 6.40
C GLU A 26 -16.82 9.54 5.19
N PHE A 27 -15.57 9.02 5.30
CA PHE A 27 -14.91 8.22 4.29
C PHE A 27 -15.02 6.70 4.53
N GLY A 28 -15.78 6.27 5.55
CA GLY A 28 -16.01 4.87 5.91
C GLY A 28 -17.06 4.20 5.02
N PHE A 29 -16.84 4.18 3.71
CA PHE A 29 -17.69 3.46 2.76
C PHE A 29 -16.89 2.37 2.04
N THR A 30 -17.57 1.35 1.54
CA THR A 30 -17.01 0.33 0.66
C THR A 30 -17.32 0.68 -0.79
N THR A 31 -16.36 0.45 -1.68
CA THR A 31 -16.55 0.56 -3.12
C THR A 31 -17.13 -0.76 -3.63
N ASP A 32 -18.22 -0.70 -4.39
CA ASP A 32 -18.83 -1.90 -4.98
C ASP A 32 -18.08 -2.29 -6.27
N VAL A 33 -16.89 -2.85 -6.08
CA VAL A 33 -16.04 -3.35 -7.16
C VAL A 33 -15.82 -4.83 -6.95
N HIS A 34 -15.95 -5.61 -8.02
CA HIS A 34 -15.61 -7.02 -7.95
C HIS A 34 -14.10 -7.19 -7.75
N THR A 35 -13.74 -7.84 -6.65
CA THR A 35 -12.34 -8.10 -6.29
C THR A 35 -12.07 -9.61 -6.35
N GLU A 36 -11.08 -10.02 -7.12
CA GLU A 36 -10.56 -11.39 -7.04
C GLU A 36 -9.70 -11.53 -5.79
N ILE A 37 -10.13 -12.37 -4.86
CA ILE A 37 -9.43 -12.63 -3.60
C ILE A 37 -8.88 -14.05 -3.65
N ILE A 38 -7.60 -14.25 -3.36
CA ILE A 38 -7.00 -15.59 -3.22
C ILE A 38 -7.47 -16.26 -1.93
N GLU A 39 -7.30 -17.57 -1.84
CA GLU A 39 -7.63 -18.34 -0.64
C GLU A 39 -6.89 -17.80 0.59
N LYS A 40 -7.51 -17.99 1.76
CA LYS A 40 -6.95 -17.61 3.04
C LYS A 40 -5.78 -18.50 3.43
N GLY A 41 -4.92 -17.96 4.27
CA GLY A 41 -3.77 -18.65 4.81
C GLY A 41 -2.46 -18.23 4.16
N LEU A 42 -1.37 -18.54 4.84
CA LEU A 42 -0.02 -18.19 4.42
C LEU A 42 0.88 -19.43 4.40
N ASN A 43 1.39 -19.72 3.22
CA ASN A 43 2.37 -20.79 2.96
C ASN A 43 3.26 -20.41 1.77
N GLU A 44 4.24 -21.24 1.41
CA GLU A 44 5.12 -20.97 0.26
C GLU A 44 4.35 -20.86 -1.07
N ASP A 45 3.28 -21.61 -1.26
CA ASP A 45 2.49 -21.59 -2.50
C ASP A 45 1.77 -20.26 -2.66
N VAL A 46 1.25 -19.68 -1.58
CA VAL A 46 0.67 -18.33 -1.58
C VAL A 46 1.72 -17.28 -1.94
N VAL A 47 2.93 -17.36 -1.39
CA VAL A 47 4.04 -16.44 -1.73
C VAL A 47 4.40 -16.55 -3.21
N ARG A 48 4.50 -17.77 -3.75
CA ARG A 48 4.73 -18.02 -5.18
C ARG A 48 3.60 -17.50 -6.06
N LEU A 49 2.36 -17.69 -5.62
CA LEU A 49 1.17 -17.20 -6.34
C LEU A 49 1.15 -15.67 -6.42
N ILE A 50 1.47 -14.95 -5.34
CA ILE A 50 1.59 -13.49 -5.35
C ILE A 50 2.64 -13.05 -6.37
N SER A 51 3.84 -13.63 -6.32
CA SER A 51 4.92 -13.32 -7.25
C SER A 51 4.54 -13.60 -8.72
N ALA A 52 3.87 -14.71 -8.98
CA ALA A 52 3.38 -15.07 -10.31
C ALA A 52 2.30 -14.10 -10.82
N LYS A 53 1.31 -13.74 -9.98
CA LYS A 53 0.26 -12.76 -10.34
C LYS A 53 0.85 -11.38 -10.64
N LYS A 54 1.89 -10.97 -9.93
CA LYS A 54 2.61 -9.70 -10.16
C LYS A 54 3.58 -9.77 -11.35
N GLY A 55 3.86 -10.97 -11.90
CA GLY A 55 4.80 -11.19 -13.00
C GLY A 55 6.23 -10.75 -12.62
N GLU A 56 6.66 -11.12 -11.42
CA GLU A 56 7.95 -10.73 -10.88
C GLU A 56 9.11 -11.57 -11.42
N PRO A 57 10.33 -11.00 -11.49
CA PRO A 57 11.52 -11.76 -11.85
C PRO A 57 11.93 -12.72 -10.71
N GLU A 58 12.68 -13.78 -11.06
CA GLU A 58 13.09 -14.84 -10.13
C GLU A 58 13.79 -14.33 -8.87
N TRP A 59 14.65 -13.31 -8.99
CA TRP A 59 15.34 -12.74 -7.83
C TRP A 59 14.37 -12.15 -6.78
N MET A 60 13.21 -11.66 -7.22
CA MET A 60 12.19 -11.11 -6.33
C MET A 60 11.45 -12.25 -5.61
N LEU A 61 11.13 -13.33 -6.31
CA LEU A 61 10.57 -14.53 -5.68
C LEU A 61 11.54 -15.12 -4.66
N ASP A 62 12.84 -15.19 -4.97
CA ASP A 62 13.87 -15.63 -4.03
C ASP A 62 13.93 -14.78 -2.77
N PHE A 63 13.83 -13.44 -2.92
CA PHE A 63 13.77 -12.51 -1.80
C PHE A 63 12.56 -12.80 -0.90
N ARG A 64 11.37 -12.95 -1.49
CA ARG A 64 10.14 -13.27 -0.79
C ARG A 64 10.23 -14.59 -0.02
N LEU A 65 10.70 -15.64 -0.65
CA LEU A 65 10.82 -16.96 -0.02
C LEU A 65 11.82 -16.96 1.13
N LYS A 66 12.93 -16.23 1.02
CA LYS A 66 13.88 -16.05 2.13
C LYS A 66 13.23 -15.32 3.31
N ALA A 67 12.46 -14.26 3.03
CA ALA A 67 11.74 -13.52 4.05
C ALA A 67 10.66 -14.39 4.72
N PHE A 68 9.90 -15.17 3.94
CA PHE A 68 8.88 -16.07 4.45
C PHE A 68 9.46 -17.15 5.38
N ARG A 69 10.53 -17.83 4.98
CA ARG A 69 11.21 -18.85 5.81
C ARG A 69 11.75 -18.25 7.10
N TYR A 70 12.33 -17.06 7.03
CA TYR A 70 12.76 -16.33 8.23
C TYR A 70 11.57 -16.00 9.14
N TRP A 71 10.45 -15.54 8.57
CA TRP A 71 9.23 -15.25 9.33
C TRP A 71 8.71 -16.47 10.09
N GLN A 72 8.74 -17.67 9.49
CA GLN A 72 8.29 -18.90 10.14
C GLN A 72 9.10 -19.28 11.40
N GLU A 73 10.33 -18.81 11.49
CA GLU A 73 11.24 -19.04 12.62
C GLU A 73 11.08 -17.97 13.73
N GLN A 74 10.29 -16.92 13.48
CA GLN A 74 10.15 -15.80 14.39
C GLN A 74 8.91 -15.95 15.29
N THR A 75 8.96 -15.23 16.41
CA THR A 75 7.81 -15.05 17.30
C THR A 75 7.51 -13.57 17.46
N GLU A 76 6.23 -13.24 17.70
CA GLU A 76 5.85 -11.87 17.97
C GLU A 76 6.53 -11.34 19.25
N PRO A 77 6.97 -10.06 19.24
CA PRO A 77 7.64 -9.46 20.38
C PRO A 77 6.66 -9.30 21.56
N LYS A 78 7.07 -9.74 22.75
CA LYS A 78 6.28 -9.65 23.99
C LYS A 78 6.82 -8.65 25.00
N TRP A 79 7.86 -7.89 24.63
CA TRP A 79 8.56 -6.97 25.53
C TRP A 79 7.89 -5.59 25.67
N GLY A 80 6.96 -5.26 24.79
CA GLY A 80 6.26 -3.97 24.84
C GLY A 80 5.15 -3.95 25.90
N HIS A 81 4.92 -2.78 26.50
CA HIS A 81 3.78 -2.56 27.41
C HIS A 81 2.44 -2.39 26.66
N VAL A 82 2.33 -2.96 25.48
CA VAL A 82 1.14 -2.90 24.64
C VAL A 82 0.52 -4.29 24.60
N HIS A 83 -0.77 -4.36 24.87
CA HIS A 83 -1.53 -5.59 24.70
C HIS A 83 -1.98 -5.68 23.24
N VAL A 84 -1.29 -6.50 22.47
CA VAL A 84 -1.65 -6.80 21.08
C VAL A 84 -2.48 -8.08 21.08
N PRO A 85 -3.69 -8.09 20.49
CA PRO A 85 -4.46 -9.31 20.33
C PRO A 85 -3.71 -10.30 19.44
N GLU A 86 -3.95 -11.59 19.64
CA GLU A 86 -3.38 -12.63 18.79
C GLU A 86 -3.83 -12.46 17.33
N ILE A 87 -2.88 -12.51 16.39
CA ILE A 87 -3.14 -12.36 14.97
C ILE A 87 -3.32 -13.75 14.35
N ASP A 88 -4.51 -14.00 13.81
CA ASP A 88 -4.77 -15.21 13.00
C ASP A 88 -4.26 -15.04 11.58
N TYR A 89 -2.98 -15.35 11.36
CA TYR A 89 -2.33 -15.28 10.05
C TYR A 89 -2.91 -16.26 9.03
N GLN A 90 -3.64 -17.29 9.46
CA GLN A 90 -4.29 -18.25 8.56
C GLN A 90 -5.74 -17.87 8.23
N GLY A 91 -6.31 -16.94 8.97
CA GLY A 91 -7.68 -16.45 8.78
C GLY A 91 -7.85 -15.34 7.74
N ILE A 92 -6.74 -14.79 7.20
CA ILE A 92 -6.76 -13.70 6.23
C ILE A 92 -6.24 -14.13 4.85
N SER A 93 -6.66 -13.41 3.80
CA SER A 93 -6.10 -13.51 2.46
C SER A 93 -5.00 -12.47 2.27
N TYR A 94 -3.95 -12.82 1.53
CA TYR A 94 -2.76 -12.00 1.33
C TYR A 94 -2.69 -11.29 -0.04
N TYR A 95 -3.72 -11.47 -0.87
CA TYR A 95 -3.81 -10.78 -2.16
C TYR A 95 -5.25 -10.57 -2.57
N ALA A 96 -5.57 -9.38 -3.03
CA ALA A 96 -6.89 -9.00 -3.52
C ALA A 96 -6.73 -8.06 -4.73
N ASP A 97 -7.28 -8.45 -5.88
CA ASP A 97 -7.19 -7.69 -7.13
C ASP A 97 -8.56 -7.12 -7.55
N PRO A 98 -8.80 -5.82 -7.39
CA PRO A 98 -10.03 -5.18 -7.80
C PRO A 98 -10.12 -4.99 -9.32
N THR A 99 -9.08 -5.30 -10.08
CA THR A 99 -9.02 -5.09 -11.53
C THR A 99 -9.20 -6.38 -12.35
N ALA A 100 -9.35 -7.53 -11.70
CA ALA A 100 -9.32 -8.86 -12.32
C ALA A 100 -10.38 -9.11 -13.43
N LYS A 101 -11.39 -8.26 -13.56
CA LYS A 101 -12.46 -8.37 -14.60
C LYS A 101 -12.29 -7.44 -15.79
N LYS A 102 -11.14 -6.86 -16.05
CA LYS A 102 -10.96 -6.09 -17.30
C LYS A 102 -11.03 -7.03 -18.50
N PRO A 103 -11.88 -6.74 -19.51
CA PRO A 103 -11.87 -7.50 -20.76
C PRO A 103 -10.48 -7.51 -21.36
N ALA A 104 -10.02 -8.66 -21.84
CA ALA A 104 -8.80 -8.76 -22.64
C ALA A 104 -8.93 -7.82 -23.85
N GLY A 105 -8.20 -6.68 -23.84
CA GLY A 105 -8.24 -5.70 -24.92
C GLY A 105 -8.24 -4.22 -24.49
N SER A 106 -8.35 -3.89 -23.21
CA SER A 106 -8.19 -2.52 -22.75
C SER A 106 -6.70 -2.15 -22.74
N VAL A 107 -6.29 -1.42 -23.77
CA VAL A 107 -4.92 -0.95 -24.02
C VAL A 107 -4.48 -0.02 -22.89
N SER A 108 -3.28 -0.25 -22.39
CA SER A 108 -2.51 0.75 -21.66
C SER A 108 -2.21 1.95 -22.55
N GLY A 109 -2.97 2.96 -22.43
CA GLY A 109 -2.74 4.27 -23.06
C GLY A 109 -3.10 5.32 -22.05
N ASP A 110 -2.42 6.44 -22.09
CA ASP A 110 -2.50 7.65 -21.25
C ASP A 110 -3.90 8.22 -20.95
N SER A 111 -4.92 7.43 -21.01
CA SER A 111 -6.29 7.84 -20.71
C SER A 111 -6.76 7.14 -19.43
N VAL A 112 -7.46 7.88 -18.60
CA VAL A 112 -8.38 7.44 -17.55
C VAL A 112 -9.36 6.36 -18.08
N ALA A 113 -9.42 6.13 -19.38
CA ALA A 113 -10.16 5.13 -20.12
C ALA A 113 -9.69 3.68 -19.88
N GLY A 114 -9.71 3.20 -18.65
CA GLY A 114 -9.34 1.83 -18.28
C GLY A 114 -9.54 1.54 -16.80
N ILE A 115 -9.90 2.55 -16.01
CA ILE A 115 -10.28 2.42 -14.60
C ILE A 115 -11.79 2.14 -14.56
N ASP A 116 -12.20 1.23 -13.66
CA ASP A 116 -13.61 1.00 -13.39
C ASP A 116 -14.29 2.31 -12.94
N PRO A 117 -15.43 2.72 -13.53
CA PRO A 117 -16.12 3.96 -13.17
C PRO A 117 -16.51 4.08 -11.68
N GLU A 118 -16.77 2.96 -11.00
CA GLU A 118 -17.04 2.97 -9.56
C GLU A 118 -15.76 3.23 -8.75
N LEU A 119 -14.62 2.78 -9.26
CA LEU A 119 -13.32 3.06 -8.67
C LEU A 119 -12.98 4.55 -8.82
N GLU A 120 -13.18 5.11 -10.00
CA GLU A 120 -13.01 6.54 -10.28
C GLU A 120 -13.86 7.41 -9.34
N LYS A 121 -15.17 7.12 -9.24
CA LYS A 121 -16.07 7.79 -8.30
C LYS A 121 -15.63 7.68 -6.84
N THR A 122 -14.98 6.58 -6.48
CA THR A 122 -14.45 6.39 -5.14
C THR A 122 -13.31 7.36 -4.86
N PHE A 123 -12.37 7.49 -5.78
CA PHE A 123 -11.26 8.43 -5.64
C PHE A 123 -11.74 9.89 -5.67
N ASP A 124 -12.75 10.21 -6.49
CA ASP A 124 -13.38 11.53 -6.51
C ASP A 124 -14.03 11.87 -5.16
N LYS A 125 -14.78 10.95 -4.55
CA LYS A 125 -15.35 11.12 -3.20
C LYS A 125 -14.30 11.36 -2.13
N LEU A 126 -13.11 10.81 -2.31
CA LEU A 126 -11.98 10.95 -1.39
C LEU A 126 -11.16 12.22 -1.66
N GLY A 127 -11.53 12.99 -2.69
CA GLY A 127 -10.78 14.18 -3.10
C GLY A 127 -9.40 13.86 -3.66
N ILE A 128 -9.18 12.66 -4.19
CA ILE A 128 -7.91 12.22 -4.75
C ILE A 128 -7.96 12.38 -6.27
N PRO A 129 -7.22 13.34 -6.83
CA PRO A 129 -7.25 13.58 -8.27
C PRO A 129 -6.48 12.49 -9.01
N LEU A 130 -7.17 11.66 -9.76
CA LEU A 130 -6.56 10.68 -10.66
C LEU A 130 -6.22 11.27 -12.02
N GLU A 131 -6.84 12.38 -12.39
CA GLU A 131 -6.51 13.12 -13.60
C GLU A 131 -5.44 14.18 -13.33
N GLU A 132 -4.44 14.26 -14.19
CA GLU A 132 -3.39 15.27 -14.09
C GLU A 132 -3.93 16.70 -14.15
N ARG A 133 -5.02 16.90 -14.87
CA ARG A 133 -5.74 18.17 -14.96
C ARG A 133 -6.26 18.68 -13.62
N LEU A 134 -6.79 17.78 -12.79
CA LEU A 134 -7.27 18.07 -11.44
C LEU A 134 -6.10 18.20 -10.46
N ALA A 135 -5.07 17.40 -10.64
CA ALA A 135 -3.84 17.48 -9.85
C ALA A 135 -3.06 18.79 -10.08
N LEU A 136 -3.22 19.45 -11.22
CA LEU A 136 -2.59 20.75 -11.50
C LEU A 136 -2.99 21.84 -10.49
N SER A 137 -4.16 21.78 -9.91
CA SER A 137 -4.60 22.72 -8.87
C SER A 137 -3.83 22.59 -7.56
N GLY A 138 -3.30 21.38 -7.26
CA GLY A 138 -2.51 21.07 -6.05
C GLY A 138 -1.01 20.90 -6.28
N ASN A 139 -0.56 20.84 -7.54
CA ASN A 139 0.85 20.61 -7.91
C ASN A 139 1.48 19.36 -7.25
N THR A 140 0.68 18.29 -7.05
CA THR A 140 1.05 17.06 -6.38
C THR A 140 0.92 15.87 -7.33
N ALA A 141 1.97 15.04 -7.43
CA ALA A 141 1.89 13.75 -8.09
C ALA A 141 1.35 12.69 -7.13
N VAL A 142 0.45 11.84 -7.60
CA VAL A 142 -0.25 10.84 -6.78
C VAL A 142 -0.01 9.44 -7.32
N ASP A 143 0.31 8.50 -6.44
CA ASP A 143 0.26 7.07 -6.68
C ASP A 143 -0.89 6.48 -5.85
N ALA A 144 -1.92 5.97 -6.52
CA ALA A 144 -3.13 5.47 -5.90
C ALA A 144 -3.16 3.94 -5.98
N ILE A 145 -3.22 3.32 -4.81
CA ILE A 145 -3.21 1.87 -4.64
C ILE A 145 -4.51 1.45 -3.96
N MET A 146 -5.17 0.44 -4.52
CA MET A 146 -6.37 -0.17 -3.95
C MET A 146 -6.18 -1.67 -3.76
N ASP A 147 -6.41 -2.14 -2.55
CA ASP A 147 -6.13 -3.51 -2.12
C ASP A 147 -4.69 -3.92 -2.49
N SER A 148 -4.48 -4.82 -3.41
CA SER A 148 -3.15 -5.32 -3.79
C SER A 148 -2.61 -4.76 -5.12
N VAL A 149 -3.23 -3.73 -5.69
CA VAL A 149 -2.90 -3.26 -7.05
C VAL A 149 -2.82 -1.73 -7.13
N SER A 150 -1.74 -1.21 -7.74
CA SER A 150 -1.68 0.20 -8.14
C SER A 150 -2.65 0.47 -9.28
N VAL A 151 -3.52 1.43 -9.06
CA VAL A 151 -4.58 1.82 -10.02
C VAL A 151 -4.06 2.87 -10.99
N LYS A 152 -3.39 3.88 -10.48
CA LYS A 152 -2.86 4.99 -11.28
C LYS A 152 -1.71 5.70 -10.58
N THR A 153 -0.67 6.04 -11.35
CA THR A 153 0.36 7.00 -10.94
C THR A 153 0.35 8.18 -11.89
N THR A 154 0.26 9.40 -11.37
CA THR A 154 0.20 10.63 -12.17
C THR A 154 1.58 11.27 -12.35
N PHE A 155 1.75 12.10 -13.39
CA PHE A 155 2.95 12.92 -13.68
C PHE A 155 4.26 12.13 -13.85
N LYS A 156 4.24 10.85 -14.16
CA LYS A 156 5.44 10.01 -14.31
C LYS A 156 6.41 10.60 -15.34
N GLU A 157 5.94 10.97 -16.51
CA GLU A 157 6.80 11.51 -17.58
C GLU A 157 7.42 12.86 -17.21
N LYS A 158 6.64 13.77 -16.64
CA LYS A 158 7.14 15.07 -16.19
C LYS A 158 8.22 14.95 -15.11
N LEU A 159 8.11 13.96 -14.23
CA LEU A 159 9.11 13.64 -13.22
C LEU A 159 10.35 13.00 -13.85
N ARG A 160 10.15 12.07 -14.80
CA ARG A 160 11.21 11.40 -15.56
C ARG A 160 12.09 12.39 -16.33
N GLU A 161 11.54 13.47 -16.91
CA GLU A 161 12.31 14.56 -17.54
C GLU A 161 13.33 15.21 -16.60
N LYS A 162 13.08 15.18 -15.29
CA LYS A 162 13.99 15.66 -14.24
C LYS A 162 14.87 14.56 -13.65
N GLY A 163 14.78 13.34 -14.18
CA GLY A 163 15.47 12.16 -13.65
C GLY A 163 14.84 11.56 -12.39
N VAL A 164 13.67 12.06 -11.98
CA VAL A 164 12.93 11.53 -10.83
C VAL A 164 12.07 10.36 -11.29
N ILE A 165 12.16 9.22 -10.59
CA ILE A 165 11.29 8.07 -10.82
C ILE A 165 10.23 8.07 -9.73
N PHE A 166 8.96 8.03 -10.14
CA PHE A 166 7.81 7.85 -9.26
C PHE A 166 6.83 6.90 -9.94
N CYS A 167 6.68 5.72 -9.40
CA CYS A 167 5.83 4.67 -9.95
C CYS A 167 5.47 3.64 -8.87
N SER A 168 4.60 2.69 -9.18
CA SER A 168 4.37 1.55 -8.29
C SER A 168 5.62 0.71 -8.13
N ILE A 169 5.76 0.05 -6.97
CA ILE A 169 6.88 -0.88 -6.74
C ILE A 169 6.85 -2.05 -7.72
N GLY A 170 5.66 -2.51 -8.12
CA GLY A 170 5.50 -3.56 -9.12
C GLY A 170 6.05 -3.17 -10.50
N GLU A 171 5.86 -1.92 -10.93
CA GLU A 171 6.47 -1.36 -12.13
C GLU A 171 7.99 -1.22 -11.95
N ALA A 172 8.43 -0.66 -10.82
CA ALA A 172 9.86 -0.47 -10.55
C ALA A 172 10.65 -1.79 -10.54
N ILE A 173 10.09 -2.88 -10.04
CA ILE A 173 10.71 -4.21 -10.06
C ILE A 173 11.00 -4.66 -11.50
N LYS A 174 10.11 -4.34 -12.44
CA LYS A 174 10.22 -4.73 -13.86
C LYS A 174 11.14 -3.79 -14.65
N GLU A 175 10.93 -2.48 -14.51
CA GLU A 175 11.63 -1.48 -15.34
C GLU A 175 12.95 -0.98 -14.72
N HIS A 176 13.04 -0.97 -13.39
CA HIS A 176 14.17 -0.46 -12.62
C HIS A 176 14.74 -1.51 -11.65
N GLY A 177 14.65 -2.80 -12.01
CA GLY A 177 15.00 -3.91 -11.13
C GLY A 177 16.39 -3.85 -10.51
N GLY A 178 17.36 -3.24 -11.19
CA GLY A 178 18.72 -3.00 -10.66
C GLY A 178 18.71 -2.08 -9.44
N LEU A 179 17.97 -0.95 -9.51
CA LEU A 179 17.82 -0.02 -8.38
C LEU A 179 17.04 -0.68 -7.25
N VAL A 180 15.90 -1.32 -7.57
CA VAL A 180 15.09 -1.99 -6.55
C VAL A 180 15.93 -3.03 -5.82
N ARG A 181 16.67 -3.89 -6.54
CA ARG A 181 17.52 -4.92 -5.93
C ARG A 181 18.62 -4.36 -5.04
N GLN A 182 19.14 -3.18 -5.36
CA GLN A 182 20.16 -2.50 -4.56
C GLN A 182 19.60 -1.96 -3.24
N TYR A 183 18.38 -1.41 -3.25
CA TYR A 183 17.85 -0.66 -2.11
C TYR A 183 16.75 -1.38 -1.33
N LEU A 184 16.08 -2.36 -1.91
CA LEU A 184 15.02 -3.13 -1.24
C LEU A 184 15.57 -3.82 0.01
N GLY A 185 14.99 -3.51 1.16
CA GLY A 185 15.42 -4.05 2.44
C GLY A 185 16.81 -3.59 2.92
N SER A 186 17.40 -2.55 2.31
CA SER A 186 18.72 -2.04 2.72
C SER A 186 18.69 -1.24 4.02
N VAL A 187 17.57 -0.60 4.35
CA VAL A 187 17.39 0.19 5.58
C VAL A 187 16.66 -0.63 6.64
N VAL A 188 15.54 -1.25 6.27
CA VAL A 188 14.82 -2.19 7.12
C VAL A 188 14.84 -3.56 6.44
N PRO A 189 15.81 -4.41 6.76
CA PRO A 189 15.90 -5.75 6.17
C PRO A 189 14.78 -6.65 6.70
N TYR A 190 14.42 -7.68 5.93
CA TYR A 190 13.42 -8.66 6.37
C TYR A 190 13.80 -9.36 7.71
N ARG A 191 15.08 -9.29 8.10
CA ARG A 191 15.59 -9.87 9.36
C ARG A 191 15.46 -8.95 10.56
N ASP A 192 14.94 -7.74 10.38
CA ASP A 192 14.82 -6.76 11.47
C ASP A 192 13.82 -7.22 12.54
N ASN A 193 12.63 -7.64 12.11
CA ASN A 193 11.59 -8.15 13.02
C ASN A 193 10.57 -9.02 12.24
N VAL A 194 9.67 -9.68 12.99
CA VAL A 194 8.65 -10.57 12.45
C VAL A 194 7.72 -9.87 11.43
N PHE A 195 7.36 -8.61 11.66
CA PHE A 195 6.47 -7.86 10.76
C PHE A 195 7.19 -7.41 9.49
N ALA A 196 8.47 -7.01 9.59
CA ALA A 196 9.30 -6.72 8.43
C ALA A 196 9.51 -7.96 7.56
N ALA A 197 9.68 -9.14 8.18
CA ALA A 197 9.77 -10.42 7.50
C ALA A 197 8.47 -10.75 6.76
N LEU A 198 7.33 -10.66 7.45
CA LEU A 198 6.02 -10.91 6.86
C LEU A 198 5.76 -9.97 5.69
N ASN A 199 5.92 -8.66 5.89
CA ASN A 199 5.72 -7.67 4.84
C ASN A 199 6.62 -7.96 3.62
N SER A 200 7.90 -8.26 3.83
CA SER A 200 8.84 -8.60 2.75
C SER A 200 8.45 -9.86 1.98
N ALA A 201 7.78 -10.81 2.63
CA ALA A 201 7.31 -12.04 1.97
C ALA A 201 6.07 -11.81 1.11
N VAL A 202 5.13 -10.94 1.54
CA VAL A 202 3.77 -10.90 0.97
C VAL A 202 3.34 -9.54 0.43
N PHE A 203 4.17 -8.48 0.50
CA PHE A 203 3.75 -7.20 -0.05
C PHE A 203 3.30 -7.34 -1.50
N SER A 204 2.19 -6.71 -1.83
CA SER A 204 1.55 -6.85 -3.13
C SER A 204 1.76 -5.66 -4.04
N ASP A 205 1.88 -4.47 -3.47
CA ASP A 205 2.28 -3.27 -4.20
C ASP A 205 2.98 -2.27 -3.25
N GLY A 206 3.04 -1.02 -3.63
CA GLY A 206 3.69 0.05 -2.91
C GLY A 206 4.16 1.13 -3.86
N SER A 207 4.74 2.19 -3.33
CA SER A 207 5.28 3.29 -4.13
C SER A 207 6.80 3.27 -4.15
N PHE A 208 7.37 3.44 -5.33
CA PHE A 208 8.79 3.58 -5.55
C PHE A 208 9.12 5.02 -5.94
N VAL A 209 10.02 5.63 -5.16
CA VAL A 209 10.52 6.99 -5.41
C VAL A 209 12.03 6.96 -5.47
N TYR A 210 12.60 7.45 -6.57
CA TYR A 210 14.04 7.66 -6.70
C TYR A 210 14.31 9.10 -7.18
N ILE A 211 15.12 9.83 -6.42
CA ILE A 211 15.54 11.19 -6.74
C ILE A 211 17.06 11.19 -6.82
N PRO A 212 17.66 11.45 -8.01
CA PRO A 212 19.11 11.47 -8.16
C PRO A 212 19.75 12.56 -7.30
N LYS A 213 21.02 12.36 -6.97
CA LYS A 213 21.81 13.34 -6.22
C LYS A 213 21.84 14.70 -6.93
N GLY A 214 21.57 15.75 -6.14
CA GLY A 214 21.56 17.13 -6.63
C GLY A 214 20.27 17.53 -7.36
N VAL A 215 19.33 16.63 -7.54
CA VAL A 215 18.03 16.93 -8.15
C VAL A 215 17.01 17.30 -7.07
N ARG A 216 16.32 18.41 -7.27
CA ARG A 216 15.16 18.79 -6.47
C ARG A 216 13.88 18.32 -7.17
N CYS A 217 13.05 17.56 -6.46
CA CYS A 217 11.76 17.15 -6.99
C CYS A 217 10.90 18.39 -7.29
N PRO A 218 10.33 18.51 -8.50
CA PRO A 218 9.63 19.73 -8.93
C PRO A 218 8.23 19.88 -8.32
N MET A 219 7.72 18.85 -7.67
CA MET A 219 6.37 18.82 -7.08
C MET A 219 6.33 17.92 -5.86
N GLU A 220 5.26 18.01 -5.09
CA GLU A 220 4.98 17.08 -4.02
C GLU A 220 4.62 15.69 -4.57
N LEU A 221 5.01 14.63 -3.84
CA LEU A 221 4.66 13.25 -4.16
C LEU A 221 3.78 12.71 -3.05
N SER A 222 2.67 12.09 -3.41
CA SER A 222 1.73 11.50 -2.47
C SER A 222 1.40 10.07 -2.87
N SER A 223 1.39 9.16 -1.91
CA SER A 223 0.88 7.80 -2.09
C SER A 223 -0.40 7.63 -1.30
N TYR A 224 -1.40 7.06 -1.91
CA TYR A 224 -2.67 6.78 -1.29
C TYR A 224 -2.99 5.28 -1.33
N PHE A 225 -3.25 4.71 -0.16
CA PHE A 225 -3.57 3.31 0.00
C PHE A 225 -4.99 3.15 0.52
N ARG A 226 -5.79 2.29 -0.13
CA ARG A 226 -7.13 1.96 0.30
C ARG A 226 -7.34 0.46 0.39
N ILE A 227 -7.77 0.00 1.55
CA ILE A 227 -8.21 -1.38 1.78
C ILE A 227 -9.73 -1.39 1.65
N ASN A 228 -10.25 -2.17 0.71
CA ASN A 228 -11.69 -2.29 0.45
C ASN A 228 -12.21 -3.70 0.73
N ALA A 229 -11.42 -4.72 0.46
CA ALA A 229 -11.80 -6.12 0.65
C ALA A 229 -11.79 -6.53 2.13
N ARG A 230 -12.86 -7.22 2.58
CA ARG A 230 -12.95 -7.73 3.94
C ARG A 230 -12.08 -8.96 4.14
N ASN A 231 -11.50 -9.10 5.35
CA ASN A 231 -10.64 -10.23 5.72
C ASN A 231 -9.44 -10.43 4.79
N THR A 232 -8.94 -9.35 4.22
CA THR A 232 -7.68 -9.30 3.48
C THR A 232 -6.66 -8.49 4.26
N GLY A 233 -5.39 -8.88 4.18
CA GLY A 233 -4.26 -8.06 4.59
C GLY A 233 -3.77 -7.23 3.43
N GLN A 234 -3.51 -5.95 3.65
CA GLN A 234 -2.78 -5.11 2.71
C GLN A 234 -1.35 -4.96 3.21
N PHE A 235 -0.40 -5.35 2.37
CA PHE A 235 1.02 -5.32 2.67
C PHE A 235 1.72 -4.48 1.60
N GLU A 236 2.34 -3.39 2.03
CA GLU A 236 2.86 -2.38 1.14
C GLU A 236 4.36 -2.17 1.36
N GLN A 237 5.05 -1.96 0.26
CA GLN A 237 6.47 -1.62 0.28
C GLN A 237 6.65 -0.18 -0.24
N ILE A 238 7.18 0.68 0.62
CA ILE A 238 7.54 2.04 0.24
C ILE A 238 9.05 2.12 0.12
N GLY A 239 9.53 2.22 -1.12
CA GLY A 239 10.95 2.40 -1.41
C GLY A 239 11.27 3.87 -1.66
N ARG A 240 12.10 4.47 -0.80
CA ARG A 240 12.61 5.83 -0.97
C ARG A 240 14.15 5.80 -0.93
N ALA A 241 14.78 6.20 -2.02
CA ALA A 241 16.22 6.37 -2.09
C ALA A 241 16.58 7.84 -2.32
N HIS A 242 17.35 8.40 -1.39
CA HIS A 242 18.08 9.64 -1.56
C HIS A 242 19.56 9.28 -1.69
N VAL A 243 20.18 9.62 -2.81
CA VAL A 243 21.62 9.38 -3.06
C VAL A 243 22.35 10.70 -3.18
#